data_5c1e30c318b3f873d3ff821df5ca7350
#
_entry.id   5c1e30c318b3f873d3ff821df5ca7350
#
_cell.length_a   1.000
_cell.length_b   1.000
_cell.length_c   1.000
_cell.angle_alpha   90.00
_cell.angle_beta   90.00
_cell.angle_gamma   90.00
#
_symmetry.space_group_name_H-M   'P 1'
#
loop_
_entity.id
_entity.type
_entity.pdbx_description
1 polymer ?
#
loop_
_entity_poly.entity_id
_entity_poly.type
_entity_poly.pdbx_seq_one_letter_code
_entity_poly.pdbx_strand_id
1 'polypeptide(L)'
;MPTTNGIYKLIIQHLKAHGFTVCDLSFSDNNDIFRHPTLREKFQIKYRKKILGDKEAKLHVIGANNLKQIEQHKQTIIQTIQQNNAEHALFIRGDIYDEDILQLIRSKTHGKMINYQWDGLARFGEIFNKLHCFDINYVFDPADVGEHNGLTTLPATNFWFDRMPEIGEIQSDVYFTGIHWPGLNRSDALVRFAQYAQAKGLKTNFAIYHIHDGGVAEHSTLYPHPSIHPIRHSKDFRDNLLDAMHSRILLDFKNPDHKGMSFRPFEALGYRKKLITTNPETAKYDFYHPSNIFIWDGKTLDGLDEFIATPYQEIDPAIREKYSFGNWIHYVLNLEPHQKITLPNSQS
;
A
#
# COMPACT_ATOMS: atom_id res chain seq x y z
N MET A 1 -0.30 5.58 -11.77
CA MET A 1 -0.25 4.69 -10.59
C MET A 1 -1.50 3.82 -10.54
N PRO A 2 -1.48 2.65 -9.85
CA PRO A 2 -2.65 1.79 -9.73
C PRO A 2 -3.76 2.47 -8.90
N THR A 3 -5.02 2.19 -9.24
CA THR A 3 -6.18 2.78 -8.54
C THR A 3 -6.64 1.96 -7.33
N THR A 4 -5.89 0.92 -6.97
CA THR A 4 -6.20 -0.01 -5.89
C THR A 4 -6.43 0.70 -4.55
N ASN A 5 -7.50 0.35 -3.86
CA ASN A 5 -7.85 0.85 -2.51
C ASN A 5 -7.87 2.38 -2.34
N GLY A 6 -7.98 3.14 -3.44
CA GLY A 6 -8.14 4.59 -3.38
C GLY A 6 -6.90 5.40 -2.96
N ILE A 7 -5.76 4.78 -2.70
CA ILE A 7 -4.53 5.49 -2.27
C ILE A 7 -4.09 6.55 -3.28
N TYR A 8 -4.32 6.30 -4.58
CA TYR A 8 -3.99 7.26 -5.64
C TYR A 8 -4.71 8.62 -5.45
N LYS A 9 -5.96 8.62 -4.95
CA LYS A 9 -6.71 9.85 -4.66
C LYS A 9 -6.03 10.67 -3.57
N LEU A 10 -5.56 9.99 -2.53
CA LEU A 10 -4.88 10.62 -1.41
C LEU A 10 -3.52 11.19 -1.84
N ILE A 11 -2.76 10.46 -2.66
CA ILE A 11 -1.51 10.94 -3.25
C ILE A 11 -1.76 12.20 -4.09
N ILE A 12 -2.76 12.19 -4.99
CA ILE A 12 -3.11 13.35 -5.80
C ILE A 12 -3.54 14.54 -4.93
N GLN A 13 -4.33 14.30 -3.90
CA GLN A 13 -4.73 15.34 -2.94
C GLN A 13 -3.50 15.97 -2.26
N HIS A 14 -2.55 15.16 -1.82
CA HIS A 14 -1.33 15.63 -1.16
C HIS A 14 -0.38 16.35 -2.13
N LEU A 15 -0.23 15.85 -3.36
CA LEU A 15 0.51 16.58 -4.41
C LEU A 15 -0.05 17.99 -4.58
N LYS A 16 -1.38 18.14 -4.70
CA LYS A 16 -2.03 19.44 -4.81
C LYS A 16 -1.83 20.30 -3.57
N ALA A 17 -1.89 19.71 -2.36
CA ALA A 17 -1.67 20.41 -1.09
C ALA A 17 -0.21 20.87 -0.91
N HIS A 18 0.74 20.22 -1.61
CA HIS A 18 2.15 20.65 -1.71
C HIS A 18 2.43 21.55 -2.92
N GLY A 19 1.38 22.07 -3.59
CA GLY A 19 1.53 23.08 -4.64
C GLY A 19 1.70 22.56 -6.06
N PHE A 20 1.61 21.23 -6.27
CA PHE A 20 1.74 20.67 -7.62
C PHE A 20 0.42 20.76 -8.39
N THR A 21 0.50 21.13 -9.67
CA THR A 21 -0.59 20.91 -10.64
C THR A 21 -0.50 19.47 -11.14
N VAL A 22 -1.60 18.71 -11.02
CA VAL A 22 -1.59 17.27 -11.28
C VAL A 22 -2.49 16.93 -12.46
N CYS A 23 -1.93 16.31 -13.49
CA CYS A 23 -2.64 15.59 -14.53
C CYS A 23 -2.71 14.10 -14.10
N ASP A 24 -3.92 13.61 -13.80
CA ASP A 24 -4.13 12.25 -13.32
C ASP A 24 -4.22 11.25 -14.48
N LEU A 25 -3.22 10.38 -14.55
CA LEU A 25 -3.14 9.26 -15.47
C LEU A 25 -3.19 7.92 -14.74
N SER A 26 -3.76 7.89 -13.53
CA SER A 26 -3.89 6.65 -12.73
C SER A 26 -4.66 5.59 -13.52
N PHE A 27 -4.17 4.37 -13.49
CA PHE A 27 -4.67 3.27 -14.28
C PHE A 27 -5.18 2.13 -13.39
N SER A 28 -6.31 1.55 -13.77
CA SER A 28 -6.84 0.36 -13.12
C SER A 28 -6.42 -0.86 -13.94
N ASP A 29 -5.56 -1.65 -13.37
CA ASP A 29 -5.20 -2.98 -13.85
C ASP A 29 -6.29 -4.03 -13.53
N ASN A 30 -7.54 -3.59 -13.37
CA ASN A 30 -8.68 -4.41 -12.92
C ASN A 30 -8.93 -5.63 -13.81
N ASN A 31 -8.03 -6.60 -13.71
CA ASN A 31 -8.27 -7.98 -14.08
C ASN A 31 -9.00 -8.77 -12.98
N ASP A 32 -9.73 -8.07 -12.08
CA ASP A 32 -10.45 -8.75 -11.00
C ASP A 32 -11.67 -9.51 -11.57
N ILE A 33 -11.38 -10.67 -12.12
CA ILE A 33 -12.38 -11.66 -12.56
C ILE A 33 -13.19 -12.24 -11.38
N PHE A 34 -12.73 -12.02 -10.16
CA PHE A 34 -13.35 -12.50 -8.93
C PHE A 34 -14.33 -11.48 -8.32
N ARG A 35 -14.36 -10.26 -8.83
CA ARG A 35 -15.32 -9.25 -8.37
C ARG A 35 -16.78 -9.73 -8.47
N HIS A 36 -17.64 -9.15 -7.69
CA HIS A 36 -19.07 -9.41 -7.79
C HIS A 36 -19.63 -8.92 -9.12
N PRO A 37 -20.37 -9.79 -9.86
CA PRO A 37 -20.99 -9.37 -11.11
C PRO A 37 -22.11 -8.35 -10.84
N THR A 38 -22.19 -7.34 -11.69
CA THR A 38 -23.31 -6.37 -11.72
C THR A 38 -24.63 -7.09 -12.06
N LEU A 39 -25.76 -6.45 -11.84
CA LEU A 39 -27.08 -7.01 -12.19
C LEU A 39 -27.14 -7.42 -13.66
N ARG A 40 -26.64 -6.60 -14.58
CA ARG A 40 -26.58 -6.89 -16.02
C ARG A 40 -25.73 -8.13 -16.31
N GLU A 41 -24.56 -8.24 -15.70
CA GLU A 41 -23.68 -9.39 -15.84
C GLU A 41 -24.30 -10.65 -15.26
N LYS A 42 -25.03 -10.57 -14.14
CA LYS A 42 -25.78 -11.71 -13.58
C LYS A 42 -26.78 -12.27 -14.60
N PHE A 43 -27.49 -11.40 -15.31
CA PHE A 43 -28.40 -11.83 -16.39
C PHE A 43 -27.65 -12.48 -17.55
N GLN A 44 -26.55 -11.88 -18.01
CA GLN A 44 -25.71 -12.45 -19.08
C GLN A 44 -25.12 -13.80 -18.68
N ILE A 45 -24.60 -13.93 -17.46
CA ILE A 45 -24.07 -15.20 -16.92
C ILE A 45 -25.16 -16.26 -16.88
N LYS A 46 -26.36 -15.90 -16.38
CA LYS A 46 -27.50 -16.83 -16.31
C LYS A 46 -27.94 -17.27 -17.72
N TYR A 47 -28.02 -16.36 -18.66
CA TYR A 47 -28.33 -16.66 -20.05
C TYR A 47 -27.31 -17.61 -20.67
N ARG A 48 -26.01 -17.29 -20.58
CA ARG A 48 -24.94 -18.14 -21.13
C ARG A 48 -24.92 -19.53 -20.52
N LYS A 49 -25.09 -19.62 -19.19
CA LYS A 49 -25.17 -20.93 -18.51
C LYS A 49 -26.37 -21.78 -18.97
N LYS A 50 -27.56 -21.17 -19.03
CA LYS A 50 -28.81 -21.93 -19.29
C LYS A 50 -29.06 -22.20 -20.77
N ILE A 51 -28.72 -21.27 -21.65
CA ILE A 51 -29.06 -21.36 -23.09
C ILE A 51 -27.84 -21.84 -23.90
N LEU A 52 -26.63 -21.37 -23.58
CA LEU A 52 -25.44 -21.74 -24.34
C LEU A 52 -24.60 -22.87 -23.69
N GLY A 53 -25.00 -23.38 -22.52
CA GLY A 53 -24.28 -24.45 -21.83
C GLY A 53 -22.88 -24.05 -21.34
N ASP A 54 -22.59 -22.76 -21.28
CA ASP A 54 -21.27 -22.22 -20.93
C ASP A 54 -20.99 -22.40 -19.43
N LYS A 55 -20.17 -23.39 -19.07
CA LYS A 55 -19.82 -23.70 -17.67
C LYS A 55 -18.99 -22.58 -17.04
N GLU A 56 -18.20 -21.85 -17.83
CA GLU A 56 -17.31 -20.77 -17.41
C GLU A 56 -17.90 -19.37 -17.69
N ALA A 57 -19.23 -19.28 -17.86
CA ALA A 57 -19.91 -18.04 -18.22
C ALA A 57 -19.56 -16.83 -17.33
N LYS A 58 -19.28 -17.05 -16.03
CA LYS A 58 -18.86 -15.97 -15.13
C LYS A 58 -17.52 -15.39 -15.57
N LEU A 59 -16.55 -16.24 -15.83
CA LEU A 59 -15.20 -15.86 -16.28
C LEU A 59 -15.28 -15.14 -17.63
N HIS A 60 -16.02 -15.68 -18.60
CA HIS A 60 -16.16 -15.11 -19.92
C HIS A 60 -16.84 -13.74 -19.91
N VAL A 61 -17.93 -13.56 -19.14
CA VAL A 61 -18.68 -12.30 -19.10
C VAL A 61 -17.87 -11.22 -18.35
N ILE A 62 -17.33 -11.54 -17.19
CA ILE A 62 -16.57 -10.56 -16.39
C ILE A 62 -15.27 -10.22 -17.10
N GLY A 63 -14.52 -11.21 -17.61
CA GLY A 63 -13.28 -11.00 -18.34
C GLY A 63 -13.45 -10.09 -19.55
N ALA A 64 -14.46 -10.37 -20.41
CA ALA A 64 -14.73 -9.53 -21.59
C ALA A 64 -15.12 -8.08 -21.23
N ASN A 65 -15.91 -7.89 -20.16
CA ASN A 65 -16.28 -6.56 -19.69
C ASN A 65 -15.09 -5.80 -19.08
N ASN A 66 -14.23 -6.49 -18.34
CA ASN A 66 -13.02 -5.91 -17.79
C ASN A 66 -12.07 -5.45 -18.90
N LEU A 67 -11.81 -6.29 -19.91
CA LEU A 67 -10.98 -5.90 -21.06
C LEU A 67 -11.54 -4.66 -21.78
N LYS A 68 -12.86 -4.60 -21.97
CA LYS A 68 -13.50 -3.41 -22.57
C LYS A 68 -13.32 -2.16 -21.71
N GLN A 69 -13.43 -2.27 -20.40
CA GLN A 69 -13.22 -1.15 -19.48
C GLN A 69 -11.76 -0.70 -19.49
N ILE A 70 -10.81 -1.64 -19.49
CA ILE A 70 -9.38 -1.35 -19.59
C ILE A 70 -9.09 -0.59 -20.88
N GLU A 71 -9.61 -1.06 -22.03
CA GLU A 71 -9.39 -0.38 -23.31
C GLU A 71 -10.02 1.03 -23.35
N GLN A 72 -11.24 1.18 -22.83
CA GLN A 72 -11.87 2.51 -22.73
C GLN A 72 -11.07 3.45 -21.84
N HIS A 73 -10.54 2.94 -20.72
CA HIS A 73 -9.71 3.74 -19.83
C HIS A 73 -8.37 4.11 -20.48
N LYS A 74 -7.75 3.17 -21.20
CA LYS A 74 -6.53 3.42 -21.99
C LYS A 74 -6.75 4.56 -23.02
N GLN A 75 -7.87 4.54 -23.73
CA GLN A 75 -8.21 5.62 -24.67
C GLN A 75 -8.39 6.98 -23.97
N THR A 76 -9.01 6.99 -22.78
CA THR A 76 -9.14 8.21 -21.98
C THR A 76 -7.76 8.75 -21.55
N ILE A 77 -6.85 7.87 -21.13
CA ILE A 77 -5.47 8.23 -20.78
C ILE A 77 -4.77 8.84 -22.00
N ILE A 78 -4.85 8.21 -23.16
CA ILE A 78 -4.24 8.70 -24.41
C ILE A 78 -4.75 10.11 -24.74
N GLN A 79 -6.07 10.34 -24.70
CA GLN A 79 -6.66 11.64 -24.94
C GLN A 79 -6.17 12.70 -23.94
N THR A 80 -6.09 12.33 -22.66
CA THR A 80 -5.60 13.20 -21.59
C THR A 80 -4.14 13.60 -21.81
N ILE A 81 -3.28 12.64 -22.19
CA ILE A 81 -1.86 12.89 -22.48
C ILE A 81 -1.73 13.84 -23.69
N GLN A 82 -2.51 13.61 -24.74
CA GLN A 82 -2.44 14.43 -25.96
C GLN A 82 -2.79 15.92 -25.72
N GLN A 83 -3.65 16.19 -24.73
CA GLN A 83 -4.13 17.52 -24.38
C GLN A 83 -3.27 18.25 -23.33
N ASN A 84 -2.33 17.57 -22.69
CA ASN A 84 -1.54 18.10 -21.61
C ASN A 84 -0.05 17.90 -21.85
N ASN A 85 0.76 18.85 -21.35
CA ASN A 85 2.19 18.69 -21.17
C ASN A 85 2.51 18.70 -19.68
N ALA A 86 3.60 18.05 -19.28
CA ALA A 86 4.03 17.99 -17.90
C ALA A 86 5.52 18.34 -17.78
N GLU A 87 5.88 18.95 -16.68
CA GLU A 87 7.28 19.18 -16.33
C GLU A 87 7.94 17.84 -15.92
N HIS A 88 7.25 17.03 -15.13
CA HIS A 88 7.70 15.71 -14.71
C HIS A 88 6.56 14.70 -14.81
N ALA A 89 6.89 13.43 -15.04
CA ALA A 89 5.95 12.33 -14.95
C ALA A 89 6.38 11.37 -13.84
N LEU A 90 5.52 11.22 -12.81
CA LEU A 90 5.73 10.30 -11.69
C LEU A 90 4.88 9.05 -11.87
N PHE A 91 5.54 7.91 -11.88
CA PHE A 91 4.94 6.59 -11.91
C PHE A 91 5.11 5.90 -10.56
N ILE A 92 4.03 5.43 -9.99
CA ILE A 92 4.06 4.48 -8.90
C ILE A 92 3.60 3.15 -9.50
N ARG A 93 4.50 2.15 -9.54
CA ARG A 93 4.32 0.92 -10.32
C ARG A 93 4.21 1.21 -11.84
N GLY A 94 5.34 1.59 -12.42
CA GLY A 94 5.45 1.82 -13.85
C GLY A 94 5.22 0.57 -14.72
N ASP A 95 5.33 -0.63 -14.13
CA ASP A 95 5.09 -1.93 -14.78
C ASP A 95 3.67 -2.06 -15.38
N ILE A 96 2.68 -1.37 -14.81
CA ILE A 96 1.28 -1.47 -15.25
C ILE A 96 0.99 -0.74 -16.56
N TYR A 97 1.89 0.13 -17.03
CA TYR A 97 1.71 0.87 -18.28
C TYR A 97 2.35 0.14 -19.45
N ASP A 98 1.65 0.10 -20.59
CA ASP A 98 2.22 -0.41 -21.83
C ASP A 98 3.31 0.55 -22.33
N GLU A 99 4.29 0.01 -23.06
CA GLU A 99 5.43 0.79 -23.52
C GLU A 99 5.04 1.93 -24.48
N ASP A 100 4.03 1.72 -25.34
CA ASP A 100 3.48 2.75 -26.21
C ASP A 100 2.90 3.95 -25.43
N ILE A 101 2.25 3.69 -24.29
CA ILE A 101 1.77 4.72 -23.36
C ILE A 101 2.95 5.45 -22.70
N LEU A 102 3.98 4.72 -22.26
CA LEU A 102 5.18 5.33 -21.67
C LEU A 102 5.89 6.25 -22.69
N GLN A 103 6.03 5.82 -23.94
CA GLN A 103 6.59 6.64 -25.01
C GLN A 103 5.74 7.89 -25.32
N LEU A 104 4.40 7.75 -25.31
CA LEU A 104 3.51 8.89 -25.49
C LEU A 104 3.65 9.89 -24.33
N ILE A 105 3.69 9.43 -23.06
CA ILE A 105 3.96 10.28 -21.91
C ILE A 105 5.33 10.95 -22.02
N ARG A 106 6.37 10.21 -22.47
CA ARG A 106 7.71 10.77 -22.70
C ARG A 106 7.67 11.94 -23.67
N SER A 107 6.92 11.82 -24.76
CA SER A 107 6.79 12.89 -25.78
C SER A 107 6.13 14.18 -25.27
N LYS A 108 5.43 14.10 -24.14
CA LYS A 108 4.70 15.20 -23.49
C LYS A 108 5.31 15.67 -22.18
N THR A 109 6.44 15.06 -21.76
CA THR A 109 7.16 15.38 -20.53
C THR A 109 8.44 16.13 -20.88
N HIS A 110 8.55 17.38 -20.42
CA HIS A 110 9.74 18.22 -20.68
C HIS A 110 10.93 17.86 -19.80
N GLY A 111 10.69 17.44 -18.56
CA GLY A 111 11.70 17.02 -17.60
C GLY A 111 11.81 15.51 -17.50
N LYS A 112 11.78 14.99 -16.28
CA LYS A 112 12.08 13.59 -16.00
C LYS A 112 10.85 12.73 -15.90
N MET A 113 10.97 11.48 -16.38
CA MET A 113 10.06 10.37 -16.07
C MET A 113 10.65 9.58 -14.90
N ILE A 114 9.92 9.49 -13.81
CA ILE A 114 10.40 8.91 -12.55
C ILE A 114 9.48 7.76 -12.18
N ASN A 115 10.07 6.60 -11.95
CA ASN A 115 9.37 5.43 -11.46
C ASN A 115 9.68 5.18 -9.98
N TYR A 116 8.66 4.94 -9.18
CA TYR A 116 8.77 4.43 -7.82
C TYR A 116 8.06 3.09 -7.73
N GLN A 117 8.80 2.06 -7.41
CA GLN A 117 8.27 0.72 -7.22
C GLN A 117 8.10 0.45 -5.73
N TRP A 118 6.85 0.48 -5.27
CA TRP A 118 6.51 0.28 -3.84
C TRP A 118 6.25 -1.18 -3.46
N ASP A 119 6.50 -2.10 -4.37
CA ASP A 119 6.55 -3.55 -4.19
C ASP A 119 7.91 -4.06 -4.68
N GLY A 120 8.35 -5.22 -4.19
CA GLY A 120 9.60 -5.82 -4.65
C GLY A 120 9.62 -6.05 -6.17
N LEU A 121 10.74 -5.78 -6.81
CA LEU A 121 10.87 -5.90 -8.27
C LEU A 121 10.52 -7.31 -8.76
N ALA A 122 10.94 -8.34 -8.02
CA ALA A 122 10.68 -9.74 -8.37
C ALA A 122 9.18 -10.10 -8.35
N ARG A 123 8.36 -9.39 -7.57
CA ARG A 123 6.90 -9.62 -7.50
C ARG A 123 6.20 -9.20 -8.79
N PHE A 124 6.71 -8.18 -9.45
CA PHE A 124 6.17 -7.62 -10.68
C PHE A 124 7.27 -7.53 -11.74
N GLY A 125 7.80 -8.69 -12.13
CA GLY A 125 8.98 -8.85 -12.99
C GLY A 125 8.90 -8.14 -14.35
N GLU A 126 7.71 -7.79 -14.83
CA GLU A 126 7.53 -6.98 -16.04
C GLU A 126 8.24 -5.62 -15.97
N ILE A 127 8.49 -5.09 -14.77
CA ILE A 127 9.22 -3.82 -14.61
C ILE A 127 10.66 -3.90 -15.15
N PHE A 128 11.32 -5.05 -15.07
CA PHE A 128 12.68 -5.20 -15.58
C PHE A 128 12.80 -4.87 -17.07
N ASN A 129 11.75 -5.16 -17.85
CA ASN A 129 11.69 -4.83 -19.27
C ASN A 129 11.42 -3.35 -19.53
N LYS A 130 10.98 -2.59 -18.53
CA LYS A 130 10.55 -1.19 -18.64
C LYS A 130 11.41 -0.19 -17.88
N LEU A 131 12.39 -0.64 -17.08
CA LEU A 131 13.27 0.27 -16.32
C LEU A 131 13.92 1.33 -17.21
N HIS A 132 14.27 0.96 -18.47
CA HIS A 132 14.89 1.85 -19.44
C HIS A 132 13.96 3.00 -19.94
N CYS A 133 12.65 2.89 -19.71
CA CYS A 133 11.69 3.94 -20.06
C CYS A 133 11.73 5.14 -19.12
N PHE A 134 12.39 5.00 -17.96
CA PHE A 134 12.42 6.02 -16.91
C PHE A 134 13.82 6.61 -16.74
N ASP A 135 13.89 7.90 -16.50
CA ASP A 135 15.16 8.59 -16.21
C ASP A 135 15.70 8.23 -14.81
N ILE A 136 14.78 7.93 -13.86
CA ILE A 136 15.13 7.55 -12.50
C ILE A 136 14.18 6.44 -12.05
N ASN A 137 14.74 5.38 -11.46
CA ASN A 137 13.99 4.29 -10.86
C ASN A 137 14.27 4.22 -9.37
N TYR A 138 13.26 4.46 -8.55
CA TYR A 138 13.30 4.29 -7.11
C TYR A 138 12.66 2.97 -6.67
N VAL A 139 13.25 2.34 -5.66
CA VAL A 139 12.77 1.10 -5.06
C VAL A 139 12.69 1.23 -3.54
N PHE A 140 11.69 0.58 -2.93
CA PHE A 140 11.49 0.61 -1.49
C PHE A 140 12.13 -0.58 -0.76
N ASP A 141 12.46 -1.66 -1.50
CA ASP A 141 13.11 -2.84 -0.95
C ASP A 141 14.64 -2.66 -0.99
N PRO A 142 15.34 -2.75 0.16
CA PRO A 142 16.79 -2.68 0.19
C PRO A 142 17.49 -3.72 -0.70
N ALA A 143 16.85 -4.88 -0.95
CA ALA A 143 17.40 -5.93 -1.80
C ALA A 143 17.37 -5.57 -3.30
N ASP A 144 16.54 -4.60 -3.68
CA ASP A 144 16.36 -4.17 -5.06
C ASP A 144 17.22 -2.93 -5.42
N VAL A 145 17.97 -2.38 -4.46
CA VAL A 145 18.85 -1.23 -4.71
C VAL A 145 20.12 -1.69 -5.39
N GLY A 146 20.46 -1.08 -6.53
CA GLY A 146 21.69 -1.36 -7.26
C GLY A 146 21.51 -1.49 -8.77
N GLU A 147 22.37 -2.28 -9.40
CA GLU A 147 22.41 -2.46 -10.84
C GLU A 147 21.46 -3.59 -11.30
N HIS A 148 20.61 -3.30 -12.27
CA HIS A 148 19.71 -4.25 -12.92
C HIS A 148 19.81 -4.08 -14.44
N ASN A 149 20.41 -5.04 -15.14
CA ASN A 149 20.58 -5.01 -16.60
C ASN A 149 21.23 -3.70 -17.12
N GLY A 150 22.23 -3.17 -16.38
CA GLY A 150 22.90 -1.92 -16.74
C GLY A 150 22.14 -0.64 -16.37
N LEU A 151 21.06 -0.76 -15.62
CA LEU A 151 20.26 0.37 -15.11
C LEU A 151 20.31 0.40 -13.57
N THR A 152 20.56 1.56 -13.00
CA THR A 152 20.67 1.74 -11.56
C THR A 152 19.30 2.05 -10.94
N THR A 153 18.96 1.34 -9.88
CA THR A 153 17.83 1.69 -9.00
C THR A 153 18.33 2.42 -7.75
N LEU A 154 17.59 3.41 -7.32
CA LEU A 154 17.91 4.25 -6.17
C LEU A 154 16.96 3.96 -5.00
N PRO A 155 17.43 4.17 -3.75
CA PRO A 155 16.60 3.95 -2.58
C PRO A 155 15.50 5.00 -2.44
N ALA A 156 14.29 4.56 -2.11
CA ALA A 156 13.24 5.39 -1.51
C ALA A 156 12.46 4.55 -0.50
N THR A 157 11.67 5.20 0.37
CA THR A 157 10.81 4.53 1.34
C THR A 157 9.35 4.76 1.01
N ASN A 158 8.45 4.03 1.66
CA ASN A 158 7.12 4.55 1.86
C ASN A 158 7.18 5.76 2.81
N PHE A 159 6.06 6.42 3.03
CA PHE A 159 5.97 7.71 3.70
C PHE A 159 4.69 7.79 4.54
N TRP A 160 4.58 8.81 5.39
CA TRP A 160 3.32 9.20 6.02
C TRP A 160 2.74 10.46 5.36
N PHE A 161 1.42 10.56 5.33
CA PHE A 161 0.71 11.69 4.73
C PHE A 161 0.64 12.88 5.69
N ASP A 162 1.39 13.92 5.42
CA ASP A 162 1.66 15.07 6.31
C ASP A 162 0.59 16.18 6.26
N ARG A 163 -0.35 16.10 5.32
CA ARG A 163 -1.47 17.05 5.18
C ARG A 163 -2.83 16.40 5.50
N MET A 164 -2.81 15.49 6.46
CA MET A 164 -4.05 14.93 7.00
C MET A 164 -4.69 15.90 8.01
N PRO A 165 -6.02 15.84 8.22
CA PRO A 165 -6.69 16.63 9.25
C PRO A 165 -6.14 16.27 10.64
N GLU A 166 -6.30 17.20 11.58
CA GLU A 166 -5.98 16.93 12.97
C GLU A 166 -6.76 15.73 13.50
N ILE A 167 -6.13 14.99 14.41
CA ILE A 167 -6.70 13.78 15.00
C ILE A 167 -7.70 14.20 16.07
N GLY A 168 -8.92 13.69 15.95
CA GLY A 168 -9.93 13.80 17.01
C GLY A 168 -9.67 12.84 18.19
N GLU A 169 -10.71 12.43 18.88
CA GLU A 169 -10.60 11.51 19.99
C GLU A 169 -10.10 10.12 19.57
N ILE A 170 -9.31 9.51 20.44
CA ILE A 170 -8.85 8.12 20.27
C ILE A 170 -10.07 7.18 20.41
N GLN A 171 -10.28 6.35 19.41
CA GLN A 171 -11.44 5.46 19.31
C GLN A 171 -11.09 4.01 19.66
N SER A 172 -9.81 3.62 19.52
CA SER A 172 -9.33 2.28 19.87
C SER A 172 -7.93 2.32 20.46
N ASP A 173 -7.59 1.30 21.25
CA ASP A 173 -6.25 1.16 21.76
C ASP A 173 -5.32 0.55 20.71
N VAL A 174 -5.81 -0.46 19.96
CA VAL A 174 -4.99 -1.15 18.95
C VAL A 174 -5.75 -1.28 17.64
N TYR A 175 -5.09 -0.92 16.56
CA TYR A 175 -5.62 -1.00 15.19
C TYR A 175 -4.85 -1.99 14.33
N PHE A 176 -5.59 -2.79 13.57
CA PHE A 176 -5.07 -3.62 12.50
C PHE A 176 -6.09 -3.77 11.36
N THR A 177 -5.65 -3.62 10.14
CA THR A 177 -6.40 -4.05 8.96
C THR A 177 -5.48 -4.76 7.98
N GLY A 178 -6.00 -5.78 7.32
CA GLY A 178 -5.23 -6.51 6.32
C GLY A 178 -6.08 -7.40 5.44
N ILE A 179 -5.51 -7.82 4.31
CA ILE A 179 -6.12 -8.78 3.40
C ILE A 179 -5.80 -10.19 3.90
N HIS A 180 -6.79 -11.08 3.96
CA HIS A 180 -6.49 -12.50 4.18
C HIS A 180 -5.78 -13.06 2.94
N TRP A 181 -4.54 -13.52 3.16
CA TRP A 181 -3.76 -14.21 2.15
C TRP A 181 -3.11 -15.44 2.79
N PRO A 182 -3.37 -16.66 2.32
CA PRO A 182 -2.90 -17.89 2.98
C PRO A 182 -1.40 -17.95 3.21
N GLY A 183 -0.59 -17.39 2.31
CA GLY A 183 0.87 -17.36 2.42
C GLY A 183 1.44 -16.45 3.51
N LEU A 184 0.62 -15.56 4.11
CA LEU A 184 1.12 -14.60 5.11
C LEU A 184 1.23 -15.18 6.53
N ASN A 185 0.65 -16.35 6.82
CA ASN A 185 0.72 -17.10 8.09
C ASN A 185 0.56 -16.24 9.37
N ARG A 186 -0.29 -15.19 9.32
CA ARG A 186 -0.44 -14.23 10.42
C ARG A 186 -1.69 -14.44 11.27
N SER A 187 -2.58 -15.37 10.88
CA SER A 187 -3.85 -15.60 11.57
C SER A 187 -3.65 -15.96 13.04
N ASP A 188 -2.76 -16.93 13.33
CA ASP A 188 -2.50 -17.39 14.69
C ASP A 188 -1.92 -16.28 15.57
N ALA A 189 -0.99 -15.49 15.02
CA ALA A 189 -0.41 -14.36 15.73
C ALA A 189 -1.47 -13.27 16.02
N LEU A 190 -2.34 -12.95 15.05
CA LEU A 190 -3.41 -11.98 15.25
C LEU A 190 -4.43 -12.46 16.29
N VAL A 191 -4.82 -13.75 16.25
CA VAL A 191 -5.73 -14.35 17.25
C VAL A 191 -5.11 -14.31 18.64
N ARG A 192 -3.84 -14.70 18.78
CA ARG A 192 -3.10 -14.63 20.04
C ARG A 192 -3.05 -13.20 20.60
N PHE A 193 -2.79 -12.23 19.74
CA PHE A 193 -2.80 -10.82 20.14
C PHE A 193 -4.21 -10.35 20.55
N ALA A 194 -5.25 -10.77 19.84
CA ALA A 194 -6.62 -10.44 20.18
C ALA A 194 -7.05 -11.01 21.56
N GLN A 195 -6.63 -12.24 21.86
CA GLN A 195 -6.85 -12.86 23.19
C GLN A 195 -6.14 -12.07 24.30
N TYR A 196 -4.89 -11.68 24.06
CA TYR A 196 -4.14 -10.82 24.99
C TYR A 196 -4.84 -9.48 25.19
N ALA A 197 -5.22 -8.81 24.10
CA ALA A 197 -5.91 -7.51 24.15
C ALA A 197 -7.22 -7.61 24.95
N GLN A 198 -8.01 -8.67 24.74
CA GLN A 198 -9.23 -8.92 25.50
C GLN A 198 -8.93 -9.13 27.00
N ALA A 199 -7.93 -9.93 27.34
CA ALA A 199 -7.53 -10.17 28.73
C ALA A 199 -7.06 -8.90 29.44
N LYS A 200 -6.50 -7.93 28.71
CA LYS A 200 -6.06 -6.63 29.22
C LYS A 200 -7.11 -5.52 29.12
N GLY A 201 -8.31 -5.82 28.62
CA GLY A 201 -9.37 -4.84 28.44
C GLY A 201 -9.08 -3.78 27.38
N LEU A 202 -8.17 -4.06 26.43
CA LEU A 202 -7.82 -3.15 25.36
C LEU A 202 -8.92 -3.15 24.28
N LYS A 203 -9.33 -1.97 23.86
CA LYS A 203 -10.29 -1.79 22.75
C LYS A 203 -9.57 -1.96 21.42
N THR A 204 -9.90 -3.01 20.67
CA THR A 204 -9.30 -3.31 19.38
C THR A 204 -10.21 -2.90 18.22
N ASN A 205 -9.59 -2.50 17.09
CA ASN A 205 -10.23 -2.32 15.80
C ASN A 205 -9.48 -3.22 14.79
N PHE A 206 -9.90 -4.49 14.72
CA PHE A 206 -9.27 -5.49 13.86
C PHE A 206 -10.20 -5.90 12.74
N ALA A 207 -9.75 -5.70 11.49
CA ALA A 207 -10.53 -6.00 10.30
C ALA A 207 -9.72 -6.82 9.28
N ILE A 208 -10.34 -7.88 8.75
CA ILE A 208 -9.74 -8.72 7.72
C ILE A 208 -10.61 -8.69 6.45
N TYR A 209 -10.01 -8.22 5.36
CA TYR A 209 -10.61 -8.27 4.05
C TYR A 209 -10.39 -9.65 3.41
N HIS A 210 -11.48 -10.27 2.97
CA HIS A 210 -11.45 -11.51 2.21
C HIS A 210 -11.78 -11.23 0.75
N ILE A 211 -10.87 -11.60 -0.16
CA ILE A 211 -11.03 -11.39 -1.60
C ILE A 211 -12.20 -12.21 -2.15
N HIS A 212 -12.50 -13.38 -1.54
CA HIS A 212 -13.54 -14.30 -1.97
C HIS A 212 -14.64 -14.47 -0.93
N ASP A 213 -15.87 -14.64 -1.36
CA ASP A 213 -17.02 -14.90 -0.48
C ASP A 213 -16.83 -16.15 0.40
N GLY A 214 -16.15 -17.17 -0.11
CA GLY A 214 -15.79 -18.38 0.67
C GLY A 214 -14.93 -18.05 1.88
N GLY A 215 -13.98 -17.13 1.75
CA GLY A 215 -13.13 -16.69 2.86
C GLY A 215 -13.91 -16.00 3.99
N VAL A 216 -15.00 -15.29 3.66
CA VAL A 216 -15.89 -14.71 4.69
C VAL A 216 -16.65 -15.80 5.44
N ALA A 217 -17.09 -16.85 4.75
CA ALA A 217 -17.76 -18.00 5.39
C ALA A 217 -16.82 -18.77 6.32
N GLU A 218 -15.53 -18.85 5.98
CA GLU A 218 -14.49 -19.54 6.75
C GLU A 218 -13.82 -18.65 7.81
N HIS A 219 -14.21 -17.38 7.89
CA HIS A 219 -13.52 -16.38 8.73
C HIS A 219 -13.42 -16.83 10.20
N SER A 220 -14.51 -17.33 10.77
CA SER A 220 -14.53 -17.78 12.17
C SER A 220 -13.62 -18.98 12.46
N THR A 221 -13.31 -19.78 11.44
CA THR A 221 -12.34 -20.88 11.53
C THR A 221 -10.92 -20.37 11.44
N LEU A 222 -10.67 -19.41 10.54
CA LEU A 222 -9.35 -18.82 10.29
C LEU A 222 -8.94 -17.83 11.39
N TYR A 223 -9.91 -17.12 11.95
CA TYR A 223 -9.75 -16.09 12.99
C TYR A 223 -10.76 -16.31 14.11
N PRO A 224 -10.59 -17.35 14.96
CA PRO A 224 -11.56 -17.75 15.97
C PRO A 224 -11.55 -16.81 17.20
N HIS A 225 -11.75 -15.50 16.95
CA HIS A 225 -11.85 -14.49 18.00
C HIS A 225 -12.87 -13.40 17.63
N PRO A 226 -13.82 -13.04 18.53
CA PRO A 226 -14.93 -12.15 18.21
C PRO A 226 -14.53 -10.71 17.89
N SER A 227 -13.35 -10.25 18.32
CA SER A 227 -12.86 -8.90 18.02
C SER A 227 -12.20 -8.76 16.65
N ILE A 228 -12.03 -9.85 15.89
CA ILE A 228 -11.48 -9.83 14.55
C ILE A 228 -12.65 -9.94 13.56
N HIS A 229 -12.92 -8.86 12.83
CA HIS A 229 -14.11 -8.77 12.00
C HIS A 229 -13.80 -8.98 10.52
N PRO A 230 -14.61 -9.80 9.79
CA PRO A 230 -14.50 -9.87 8.35
C PRO A 230 -15.08 -8.62 7.69
N ILE A 231 -14.39 -8.10 6.68
CA ILE A 231 -14.95 -7.08 5.80
C ILE A 231 -15.04 -7.62 4.37
N ARG A 232 -16.15 -7.35 3.70
CA ARG A 232 -16.45 -7.88 2.35
C ARG A 232 -15.91 -7.00 1.23
N HIS A 233 -15.68 -5.74 1.53
CA HIS A 233 -15.16 -4.77 0.57
C HIS A 233 -13.89 -4.18 1.14
N SER A 234 -12.88 -4.02 0.29
CA SER A 234 -11.69 -3.29 0.69
C SER A 234 -12.08 -1.88 1.12
N LYS A 235 -11.64 -1.47 2.30
CA LYS A 235 -11.83 -0.13 2.80
C LYS A 235 -10.95 0.83 2.00
N ASP A 236 -11.45 2.04 1.73
CA ASP A 236 -10.64 3.09 1.11
C ASP A 236 -9.39 3.37 1.97
N PHE A 237 -8.27 3.64 1.33
CA PHE A 237 -7.00 3.86 2.03
C PHE A 237 -7.08 5.03 3.02
N ARG A 238 -7.78 6.11 2.64
CA ARG A 238 -7.99 7.26 3.51
C ARG A 238 -8.74 6.88 4.78
N ASP A 239 -9.77 6.04 4.68
CA ASP A 239 -10.55 5.61 5.84
C ASP A 239 -9.74 4.67 6.74
N ASN A 240 -8.91 3.78 6.15
CA ASN A 240 -7.96 2.96 6.89
C ASN A 240 -6.94 3.82 7.65
N LEU A 241 -6.48 4.90 7.02
CA LEU A 241 -5.54 5.83 7.62
C LEU A 241 -6.17 6.60 8.78
N LEU A 242 -7.42 7.05 8.63
CA LEU A 242 -8.16 7.72 9.71
C LEU A 242 -8.37 6.79 10.91
N ASP A 243 -8.71 5.51 10.70
CA ASP A 243 -8.79 4.54 11.80
C ASP A 243 -7.44 4.37 12.50
N ALA A 244 -6.34 4.28 11.74
CA ALA A 244 -5.00 4.22 12.30
C ALA A 244 -4.67 5.46 13.14
N MET A 245 -5.02 6.65 12.64
CA MET A 245 -4.83 7.91 13.35
C MET A 245 -5.65 8.00 14.65
N HIS A 246 -6.86 7.42 14.68
CA HIS A 246 -7.72 7.37 15.87
C HIS A 246 -7.40 6.20 16.82
N SER A 247 -6.25 5.55 16.65
CA SER A 247 -5.78 4.48 17.52
C SER A 247 -4.50 4.88 18.25
N ARG A 248 -4.22 4.24 19.41
CA ARG A 248 -2.99 4.49 20.17
C ARG A 248 -1.81 3.70 19.63
N ILE A 249 -2.06 2.46 19.23
CA ILE A 249 -1.06 1.47 18.81
C ILE A 249 -1.46 0.92 17.45
N LEU A 250 -0.51 0.84 16.55
CA LEU A 250 -0.67 0.19 15.24
C LEU A 250 -0.02 -1.20 15.30
N LEU A 251 -0.74 -2.21 14.81
CA LEU A 251 -0.20 -3.55 14.66
C LEU A 251 0.15 -3.79 13.19
N ASP A 252 1.34 -4.33 12.94
CA ASP A 252 1.88 -4.59 11.61
C ASP A 252 2.48 -6.00 11.53
N PHE A 253 2.24 -6.67 10.42
CA PHE A 253 2.82 -7.98 10.14
C PHE A 253 3.69 -7.91 8.90
N LYS A 254 4.93 -8.38 9.03
CA LYS A 254 5.87 -8.45 7.92
C LYS A 254 5.27 -9.23 6.75
N ASN A 255 5.37 -8.67 5.56
CA ASN A 255 5.18 -9.43 4.34
C ASN A 255 6.45 -10.24 4.04
N PRO A 256 6.38 -11.57 3.89
CA PRO A 256 7.56 -12.40 3.60
C PRO A 256 8.14 -12.16 2.21
N ASP A 257 7.36 -11.62 1.27
CA ASP A 257 7.73 -11.48 -0.15
C ASP A 257 8.80 -10.41 -0.40
N HIS A 258 9.07 -9.53 0.58
CA HIS A 258 10.04 -8.43 0.45
C HIS A 258 10.62 -8.00 1.80
N LYS A 259 11.74 -7.29 1.77
CA LYS A 259 12.40 -6.69 2.96
C LYS A 259 11.98 -5.23 3.19
N GLY A 260 11.43 -4.58 2.19
CA GLY A 260 10.92 -3.22 2.27
C GLY A 260 9.78 -3.10 3.28
N MET A 261 9.61 -1.92 3.86
CA MET A 261 8.59 -1.68 4.88
C MET A 261 7.28 -1.20 4.28
N SER A 262 6.18 -1.69 4.84
CA SER A 262 4.82 -1.18 4.55
C SER A 262 4.68 0.31 4.93
N PHE A 263 3.53 0.91 4.66
CA PHE A 263 3.23 2.26 5.13
C PHE A 263 3.13 2.37 6.65
N ARG A 264 2.78 1.27 7.35
CA ARG A 264 2.44 1.27 8.76
C ARG A 264 3.53 1.81 9.71
N PRO A 265 4.84 1.48 9.56
CA PRO A 265 5.89 2.06 10.39
C PRO A 265 6.02 3.59 10.20
N PHE A 266 5.86 4.07 8.96
CA PHE A 266 5.92 5.50 8.66
C PHE A 266 4.68 6.25 9.19
N GLU A 267 3.50 5.65 9.11
CA GLU A 267 2.28 6.16 9.72
C GLU A 267 2.41 6.25 11.25
N ALA A 268 2.99 5.23 11.89
CA ALA A 268 3.25 5.25 13.33
C ALA A 268 4.18 6.40 13.71
N LEU A 269 5.27 6.60 12.98
CA LEU A 269 6.18 7.71 13.14
C LEU A 269 5.47 9.06 12.96
N GLY A 270 4.81 9.25 11.82
CA GLY A 270 4.19 10.51 11.42
C GLY A 270 3.08 10.96 12.36
N TYR A 271 2.23 10.01 12.80
CA TYR A 271 1.09 10.31 13.68
C TYR A 271 1.36 10.05 15.15
N ARG A 272 2.63 9.84 15.54
CA ARG A 272 3.07 9.62 16.93
C ARG A 272 2.30 8.49 17.61
N LYS A 273 2.18 7.36 16.92
CA LYS A 273 1.57 6.14 17.42
C LYS A 273 2.63 5.14 17.81
N LYS A 274 2.34 4.31 18.80
CA LYS A 274 3.17 3.15 19.04
C LYS A 274 2.97 2.12 17.93
N LEU A 275 4.00 1.34 17.66
CA LEU A 275 3.99 0.27 16.66
C LEU A 275 4.35 -1.06 17.33
N ILE A 276 3.56 -2.08 17.07
CA ILE A 276 3.92 -3.47 17.32
C ILE A 276 4.07 -4.12 15.95
N THR A 277 5.26 -4.57 15.61
CA THR A 277 5.52 -5.14 14.27
C THR A 277 6.28 -6.45 14.35
N THR A 278 5.96 -7.36 13.44
CA THR A 278 6.76 -8.59 13.27
C THR A 278 7.91 -8.41 12.27
N ASN A 279 8.16 -7.18 11.81
CA ASN A 279 9.27 -6.89 10.90
C ASN A 279 10.52 -6.38 11.66
N PRO A 280 11.56 -7.22 11.85
CA PRO A 280 12.76 -6.83 12.57
C PRO A 280 13.58 -5.76 11.83
N GLU A 281 13.40 -5.61 10.51
CA GLU A 281 14.10 -4.59 9.73
C GLU A 281 13.75 -3.17 10.20
N THR A 282 12.60 -2.99 10.86
CA THR A 282 12.19 -1.70 11.44
C THR A 282 13.19 -1.17 12.44
N ALA A 283 13.88 -2.05 13.18
CA ALA A 283 14.90 -1.66 14.15
C ALA A 283 16.17 -1.05 13.52
N LYS A 284 16.35 -1.15 12.22
CA LYS A 284 17.50 -0.61 11.50
C LYS A 284 17.31 0.84 11.03
N TYR A 285 16.11 1.40 11.18
CA TYR A 285 15.80 2.75 10.75
C TYR A 285 16.13 3.77 11.84
N ASP A 286 16.50 4.97 11.42
CA ASP A 286 16.91 6.06 12.33
C ASP A 286 15.79 6.60 13.23
N PHE A 287 14.54 6.27 12.93
CA PHE A 287 13.39 6.59 13.79
C PHE A 287 13.05 5.48 14.81
N TYR A 288 13.81 4.38 14.84
CA TYR A 288 13.54 3.32 15.80
C TYR A 288 13.83 3.80 17.23
N HIS A 289 12.84 3.57 18.12
CA HIS A 289 13.00 3.73 19.55
C HIS A 289 12.21 2.62 20.28
N PRO A 290 12.80 1.90 21.25
CA PRO A 290 12.15 0.75 21.87
C PRO A 290 10.88 1.12 22.68
N SER A 291 10.73 2.37 23.13
CA SER A 291 9.49 2.85 23.74
C SER A 291 8.35 3.07 22.74
N ASN A 292 8.67 3.22 21.44
CA ASN A 292 7.70 3.52 20.40
C ASN A 292 7.41 2.30 19.51
N ILE A 293 8.40 1.42 19.36
CA ILE A 293 8.33 0.30 18.41
C ILE A 293 8.73 -0.99 19.13
N PHE A 294 7.80 -1.92 19.21
CA PHE A 294 8.01 -3.26 19.74
C PHE A 294 8.18 -4.26 18.61
N ILE A 295 9.36 -4.87 18.51
CA ILE A 295 9.60 -5.94 17.55
C ILE A 295 9.09 -7.25 18.15
N TRP A 296 8.01 -7.75 17.60
CA TRP A 296 7.31 -8.93 18.08
C TRP A 296 7.65 -10.16 17.25
N ASP A 297 7.88 -11.30 17.88
CA ASP A 297 8.14 -12.58 17.20
C ASP A 297 6.86 -13.26 16.66
N GLY A 298 5.68 -12.68 16.92
CA GLY A 298 4.39 -13.27 16.58
C GLY A 298 3.94 -14.41 17.52
N LYS A 299 4.72 -14.73 18.55
CA LYS A 299 4.50 -15.89 19.44
C LYS A 299 4.42 -15.53 20.90
N THR A 300 5.46 -14.94 21.46
CA THR A 300 5.51 -14.56 22.88
C THR A 300 4.89 -13.19 23.11
N LEU A 301 4.35 -12.96 24.28
CA LEU A 301 3.75 -11.68 24.68
C LEU A 301 4.57 -10.98 25.78
N ASP A 302 5.76 -11.53 26.05
CA ASP A 302 6.66 -11.01 27.07
C ASP A 302 7.11 -9.59 26.75
N GLY A 303 7.08 -8.71 27.73
CA GLY A 303 7.45 -7.29 27.56
C GLY A 303 6.36 -6.40 26.96
N LEU A 304 5.24 -6.94 26.45
CA LEU A 304 4.17 -6.11 25.87
C LEU A 304 3.49 -5.20 26.90
N ASP A 305 3.27 -5.69 28.14
CA ASP A 305 2.66 -4.88 29.20
C ASP A 305 3.52 -3.65 29.50
N GLU A 306 4.82 -3.85 29.65
CA GLU A 306 5.78 -2.78 29.90
C GLU A 306 5.84 -1.81 28.70
N PHE A 307 5.93 -2.36 27.49
CA PHE A 307 5.91 -1.53 26.27
C PHE A 307 4.65 -0.67 26.19
N ILE A 308 3.46 -1.24 26.41
CA ILE A 308 2.20 -0.49 26.32
C ILE A 308 2.13 0.60 27.39
N ALA A 309 2.58 0.31 28.61
CA ALA A 309 2.58 1.26 29.73
C ALA A 309 3.63 2.38 29.59
N THR A 310 4.75 2.13 28.88
CA THR A 310 5.80 3.12 28.68
C THR A 310 5.28 4.30 27.85
N PRO A 311 5.53 5.57 28.24
CA PRO A 311 5.15 6.72 27.42
C PRO A 311 5.83 6.73 26.04
N TYR A 312 5.14 7.30 25.04
CA TYR A 312 5.76 7.54 23.73
C TYR A 312 6.92 8.52 23.87
N GLN A 313 8.06 8.19 23.26
CA GLN A 313 9.23 9.05 23.22
C GLN A 313 9.20 9.89 21.93
N GLU A 314 9.27 11.21 22.06
CA GLU A 314 9.32 12.08 20.88
C GLU A 314 10.57 11.82 20.05
N ILE A 315 10.36 11.61 18.75
CA ILE A 315 11.45 11.46 17.77
C ILE A 315 11.79 12.84 17.22
N ASP A 316 13.06 13.05 16.93
CA ASP A 316 13.56 14.31 16.33
C ASP A 316 12.64 14.72 15.16
N PRO A 317 12.11 15.95 15.18
CA PRO A 317 11.26 16.46 14.11
C PRO A 317 11.90 16.34 12.72
N ALA A 318 13.22 16.49 12.59
CA ALA A 318 13.91 16.32 11.31
C ALA A 318 13.85 14.88 10.80
N ILE A 319 14.02 13.89 11.69
CA ILE A 319 13.86 12.47 11.32
C ILE A 319 12.42 12.18 10.91
N ARG A 320 11.44 12.70 11.65
CA ARG A 320 10.04 12.51 11.31
C ARG A 320 9.68 13.12 9.96
N GLU A 321 10.15 14.36 9.71
CA GLU A 321 9.92 15.08 8.46
C GLU A 321 10.57 14.38 7.27
N LYS A 322 11.76 13.78 7.44
CA LYS A 322 12.45 13.00 6.41
C LYS A 322 11.55 11.97 5.71
N TYR A 323 10.61 11.39 6.44
CA TYR A 323 9.68 10.36 5.94
C TYR A 323 8.27 10.89 5.68
N SER A 324 8.07 12.21 5.66
CA SER A 324 6.81 12.84 5.25
C SER A 324 6.59 12.70 3.74
N PHE A 325 5.33 12.76 3.30
CA PHE A 325 5.00 12.83 1.88
C PHE A 325 5.63 14.06 1.23
N GLY A 326 5.65 15.20 1.93
CA GLY A 326 6.26 16.43 1.43
C GLY A 326 7.74 16.26 1.12
N ASN A 327 8.53 15.72 2.07
CA ASN A 327 9.94 15.44 1.80
C ASN A 327 10.11 14.36 0.73
N TRP A 328 9.30 13.29 0.79
CA TRP A 328 9.37 12.19 -0.16
C TRP A 328 9.17 12.67 -1.60
N ILE A 329 8.16 13.49 -1.87
CA ILE A 329 7.89 13.98 -3.24
C ILE A 329 9.00 14.91 -3.74
N HIS A 330 9.52 15.77 -2.88
CA HIS A 330 10.65 16.63 -3.21
C HIS A 330 11.91 15.80 -3.50
N TYR A 331 12.19 14.78 -2.69
CA TYR A 331 13.31 13.87 -2.90
C TYR A 331 13.20 13.11 -4.22
N VAL A 332 12.07 12.47 -4.52
CA VAL A 332 11.93 11.67 -5.76
C VAL A 332 11.90 12.54 -7.02
N LEU A 333 11.41 13.77 -6.95
CA LEU A 333 11.47 14.75 -8.04
C LEU A 333 12.80 15.50 -8.09
N ASN A 334 13.68 15.31 -7.11
CA ASN A 334 14.94 16.05 -6.94
C ASN A 334 14.73 17.57 -6.91
N LEU A 335 13.75 18.02 -6.12
CA LEU A 335 13.41 19.44 -5.90
C LEU A 335 13.90 19.90 -4.52
N GLU A 336 14.74 20.91 -4.48
CA GLU A 336 15.24 21.47 -3.22
C GLU A 336 14.19 22.39 -2.54
N PRO A 337 14.14 22.45 -1.20
CA PRO A 337 14.93 21.64 -0.27
C PRO A 337 14.32 20.25 -0.03
N HIS A 338 15.16 19.23 0.13
CA HIS A 338 14.74 17.92 0.58
C HIS A 338 15.83 17.21 1.40
N GLN A 339 15.41 16.31 2.27
CA GLN A 339 16.32 15.40 2.96
C GLN A 339 16.45 14.11 2.16
N LYS A 340 17.69 13.64 1.97
CA LYS A 340 17.98 12.39 1.28
C LYS A 340 17.39 11.20 2.05
N ILE A 341 16.66 10.35 1.35
CA ILE A 341 16.12 9.09 1.88
C ILE A 341 17.14 7.97 1.60
N THR A 342 17.42 7.18 2.62
CA THR A 342 18.31 6.02 2.53
C THR A 342 17.57 4.79 3.08
N LEU A 343 17.88 3.63 2.51
CA LEU A 343 17.43 2.34 3.06
C LEU A 343 18.54 1.73 3.90
N PRO A 344 18.22 1.01 4.98
CA PRO A 344 19.22 0.26 5.73
C PRO A 344 19.93 -0.72 4.79
N ASN A 345 21.25 -0.83 4.90
CA ASN A 345 22.02 -1.75 4.09
C ASN A 345 21.53 -3.20 4.29
N SER A 346 21.30 -3.91 3.20
CA SER A 346 20.91 -5.32 3.21
C SER A 346 22.05 -6.27 3.62
N GLN A 347 23.27 -5.74 3.81
CA GLN A 347 24.47 -6.48 4.23
C GLN A 347 24.70 -6.28 5.73
N SER A 348 24.00 -7.03 6.54
CA SER A 348 24.39 -7.34 7.93
C SER A 348 23.64 -8.60 8.39
#